data_af280b73526a0dbfc00820dd58a09553
#
_entry.id   af280b73526a0dbfc00820dd58a09553
#
_cell.length_a   1.000
_cell.length_b   1.000
_cell.length_c   1.000
_cell.angle_alpha   90.00
_cell.angle_beta   90.00
_cell.angle_gamma   90.00
#
_symmetry.space_group_name_H-M   'P 1'
#
loop_
_entity.id
_entity.type
_entity.pdbx_description
1 polymer ?
#
loop_
_entity_poly.entity_id
_entity_poly.type
_entity_poly.pdbx_seq_one_letter_code
_entity_poly.pdbx_strand_id
1 'polypeptide(L)'
;MWKHDGPLVSLGRHNREGTDLQAKQTETQAISLLDFAEDHSSCGVGFITRKSGTFSHDIIEKVHEALCSVPHRGGMGADGTGDGAGICVDLSPKFFSRISGEDGLEFGKFAVGNFFLPANTDMHGTAISIINKALRHYDFHVISQRRVPVNKGALLDASIGAQLDMHQWVFVPDDEGMTAKQIDQAAYDILLEIEEQAFTREELAGFYPVSLSSKTQVLKGQLNSWEVVPYFLDLQDPDYEARSLFFHTRFSTNTDSQPAMAQPFRQMAHNGELNTDKKNRLSEAAIARTKNRSIISPLGSLTLRV
;
A
#
# COMPACT_ATOMS: atom_id res chain seq x y z
N MET A 1 -22.52 -23.80 -26.87
CA MET A 1 -23.23 -23.90 -25.58
C MET A 1 -22.24 -24.43 -24.56
N TRP A 2 -21.40 -23.55 -24.01
CA TRP A 2 -20.39 -23.92 -23.01
C TRP A 2 -20.56 -22.97 -21.84
N LYS A 3 -21.06 -23.51 -20.75
CA LYS A 3 -21.04 -22.88 -19.43
C LYS A 3 -19.77 -23.35 -18.73
N HIS A 4 -18.91 -22.44 -18.35
CA HIS A 4 -17.95 -22.65 -17.29
C HIS A 4 -17.81 -21.36 -16.50
N ASP A 5 -18.52 -21.31 -15.39
CA ASP A 5 -18.27 -20.40 -14.27
C ASP A 5 -17.30 -21.11 -13.31
N GLY A 6 -16.06 -20.65 -13.25
CA GLY A 6 -15.06 -21.07 -12.28
C GLY A 6 -13.86 -20.14 -12.31
N PRO A 7 -13.28 -19.78 -11.16
CA PRO A 7 -12.13 -18.89 -11.11
C PRO A 7 -10.87 -19.61 -11.62
N LEU A 8 -10.17 -19.00 -12.56
CA LEU A 8 -8.86 -19.45 -13.03
C LEU A 8 -7.78 -19.06 -12.00
N VAL A 9 -7.40 -20.02 -11.17
CA VAL A 9 -6.12 -19.98 -10.43
C VAL A 9 -5.14 -20.86 -11.18
N SER A 10 -4.18 -20.30 -11.88
CA SER A 10 -3.11 -21.06 -12.51
C SER A 10 -1.94 -21.23 -11.52
N LEU A 11 -1.91 -22.38 -10.86
CA LEU A 11 -0.73 -22.85 -10.14
C LEU A 11 -0.03 -23.88 -11.04
N GLY A 12 1.13 -23.54 -11.57
CA GLY A 12 1.99 -24.48 -12.28
C GLY A 12 2.54 -25.54 -11.32
N ARG A 13 2.06 -26.79 -11.44
CA ARG A 13 2.68 -27.98 -10.82
C ARG A 13 3.54 -28.68 -11.85
N HIS A 14 4.80 -28.89 -11.52
CA HIS A 14 5.59 -29.93 -12.15
C HIS A 14 5.52 -31.18 -11.28
N ASN A 15 4.81 -32.23 -11.80
CA ASN A 15 4.91 -33.58 -11.32
C ASN A 15 6.10 -34.25 -12.00
N ARG A 16 6.94 -34.91 -11.22
CA ARG A 16 7.76 -36.05 -11.66
C ARG A 16 7.52 -37.21 -10.70
N GLU A 17 6.88 -38.24 -11.21
CA GLU A 17 6.84 -39.56 -10.61
C GLU A 17 8.17 -40.27 -10.87
N GLY A 18 8.61 -41.07 -9.91
CA GLY A 18 9.74 -41.98 -10.13
C GLY A 18 10.21 -42.70 -8.89
N THR A 19 9.56 -43.85 -8.62
CA THR A 19 10.09 -45.12 -8.13
C THR A 19 10.86 -45.22 -6.81
N ASP A 20 10.26 -46.05 -5.94
CA ASP A 20 10.81 -46.79 -4.79
C ASP A 20 12.25 -47.26 -4.94
N LEU A 21 13.02 -47.08 -3.86
CA LEU A 21 13.97 -48.10 -3.34
C LEU A 21 14.31 -47.79 -1.87
N GLN A 22 13.93 -48.69 -0.98
CA GLN A 22 14.33 -48.70 0.42
C GLN A 22 15.85 -48.91 0.55
N ALA A 23 16.53 -48.03 1.23
CA ALA A 23 17.77 -48.27 1.92
C ALA A 23 17.84 -47.41 3.17
N LYS A 24 17.73 -48.04 4.32
CA LYS A 24 18.11 -47.47 5.60
C LYS A 24 19.59 -47.17 5.59
N GLN A 25 19.96 -45.90 5.48
CA GLN A 25 21.28 -45.43 5.89
C GLN A 25 21.04 -44.24 6.82
N THR A 26 21.58 -44.37 8.03
CA THR A 26 21.71 -43.30 9.00
C THR A 26 22.75 -42.32 8.43
N GLU A 27 22.35 -41.45 7.57
CA GLU A 27 23.18 -40.30 7.15
C GLU A 27 23.06 -39.22 8.18
N THR A 28 24.21 -38.93 8.81
CA THR A 28 24.42 -37.63 9.44
C THR A 28 24.27 -36.59 8.35
N GLN A 29 23.11 -35.93 8.27
CA GLN A 29 22.91 -34.82 7.35
C GLN A 29 23.98 -33.77 7.68
N ALA A 30 24.94 -33.62 6.81
CA ALA A 30 25.78 -32.46 6.79
C ALA A 30 24.85 -31.27 6.51
N ILE A 31 24.63 -30.45 7.53
CA ILE A 31 23.85 -29.21 7.39
C ILE A 31 24.63 -28.36 6.38
N SER A 32 24.09 -28.22 5.19
CA SER A 32 24.65 -27.36 4.15
C SER A 32 24.52 -25.92 4.60
N LEU A 33 25.57 -25.12 4.36
CA LEU A 33 25.47 -23.66 4.55
C LEU A 33 24.33 -23.04 3.73
N LEU A 34 23.83 -23.76 2.70
CA LEU A 34 22.67 -23.39 1.90
C LEU A 34 21.34 -23.63 2.67
N ASP A 35 21.31 -24.52 3.67
CA ASP A 35 20.11 -24.75 4.50
C ASP A 35 19.88 -23.61 5.51
N PHE A 36 20.88 -22.78 5.77
CA PHE A 36 20.77 -21.55 6.56
C PHE A 36 20.52 -20.30 5.73
N ALA A 37 20.67 -20.38 4.42
CA ALA A 37 20.21 -19.37 3.50
C ALA A 37 18.72 -19.65 3.23
N GLU A 38 17.85 -19.40 4.21
CA GLU A 38 16.46 -19.15 3.89
C GLU A 38 16.48 -18.10 2.77
N ASP A 39 15.92 -18.50 1.63
CA ASP A 39 15.87 -17.64 0.45
C ASP A 39 14.97 -16.44 0.75
N HIS A 40 15.55 -15.41 1.35
CA HIS A 40 14.89 -14.16 1.67
C HIS A 40 14.52 -13.34 0.42
N SER A 41 14.78 -13.88 -0.78
CA SER A 41 14.58 -13.19 -2.05
C SER A 41 13.16 -13.24 -2.62
N SER A 42 12.18 -13.81 -1.91
CA SER A 42 10.83 -14.00 -2.44
C SER A 42 9.84 -12.94 -1.94
N CYS A 43 9.26 -12.17 -2.86
CA CYS A 43 8.11 -11.31 -2.60
C CYS A 43 6.82 -11.96 -3.10
N GLY A 44 5.68 -11.64 -2.49
CA GLY A 44 4.36 -12.00 -2.98
C GLY A 44 3.60 -10.75 -3.43
N VAL A 45 3.26 -10.69 -4.70
CA VAL A 45 2.38 -9.66 -5.26
C VAL A 45 1.20 -10.32 -5.94
N GLY A 46 0.02 -9.75 -5.78
CA GLY A 46 -1.18 -10.24 -6.44
C GLY A 46 -2.18 -9.13 -6.65
N PHE A 47 -3.12 -9.36 -7.55
CA PHE A 47 -4.25 -8.47 -7.74
C PHE A 47 -5.53 -9.26 -7.95
N ILE A 48 -6.65 -8.65 -7.54
CA ILE A 48 -7.99 -9.19 -7.75
C ILE A 48 -8.82 -8.06 -8.36
N THR A 49 -9.57 -8.37 -9.42
CA THR A 49 -10.48 -7.43 -10.05
C THR A 49 -11.76 -8.11 -10.50
N ARG A 50 -12.87 -7.39 -10.41
CA ARG A 50 -14.15 -7.84 -10.93
C ARG A 50 -14.32 -7.38 -12.37
N LYS A 51 -14.44 -8.34 -13.28
CA LYS A 51 -14.67 -8.08 -14.72
C LYS A 51 -15.96 -7.26 -14.97
N SER A 52 -16.97 -7.40 -14.10
CA SER A 52 -18.21 -6.62 -14.19
C SER A 52 -18.03 -5.15 -13.81
N GLY A 53 -16.96 -4.79 -13.11
CA GLY A 53 -16.78 -3.45 -12.55
C GLY A 53 -17.70 -3.14 -11.36
N THR A 54 -18.40 -4.13 -10.79
CA THR A 54 -19.32 -3.96 -9.67
C THR A 54 -18.53 -3.86 -8.35
N PHE A 55 -18.90 -2.91 -7.51
CA PHE A 55 -18.37 -2.84 -6.14
C PHE A 55 -18.97 -3.96 -5.28
N SER A 56 -18.14 -4.56 -4.44
CA SER A 56 -18.57 -5.61 -3.51
C SER A 56 -17.54 -5.83 -2.41
N HIS A 57 -17.99 -6.18 -1.21
CA HIS A 57 -17.12 -6.45 -0.06
C HIS A 57 -16.37 -7.79 -0.19
N ASP A 58 -16.93 -8.81 -0.86
CA ASP A 58 -16.33 -10.14 -0.99
C ASP A 58 -14.92 -10.13 -1.65
N ILE A 59 -14.57 -9.05 -2.35
CA ILE A 59 -13.21 -8.89 -2.90
C ILE A 59 -12.17 -8.70 -1.78
N ILE A 60 -12.57 -8.09 -0.66
CA ILE A 60 -11.72 -7.92 0.54
C ILE A 60 -11.52 -9.28 1.22
N GLU A 61 -12.58 -10.09 1.34
CA GLU A 61 -12.50 -11.44 1.88
C GLU A 61 -11.53 -12.31 1.06
N LYS A 62 -11.65 -12.26 -0.27
CA LYS A 62 -10.76 -13.01 -1.18
C LYS A 62 -9.30 -12.55 -1.10
N VAL A 63 -9.04 -11.27 -0.91
CA VAL A 63 -7.65 -10.81 -0.72
C VAL A 63 -7.11 -11.25 0.62
N HIS A 64 -7.93 -11.30 1.66
CA HIS A 64 -7.51 -11.85 2.94
C HIS A 64 -7.11 -13.33 2.81
N GLU A 65 -7.93 -14.14 2.15
CA GLU A 65 -7.59 -15.55 1.85
C GLU A 65 -6.28 -15.66 1.07
N ALA A 66 -6.09 -14.81 0.04
CA ALA A 66 -4.86 -14.79 -0.74
C ALA A 66 -3.63 -14.40 0.11
N LEU A 67 -3.72 -13.37 0.95
CA LEU A 67 -2.66 -12.95 1.86
C LEU A 67 -2.32 -14.03 2.89
N CYS A 68 -3.31 -14.77 3.40
CA CYS A 68 -3.13 -15.90 4.30
C CYS A 68 -2.50 -17.13 3.61
N SER A 69 -2.63 -17.25 2.29
CA SER A 69 -2.07 -18.39 1.53
C SER A 69 -0.61 -18.20 1.11
N VAL A 70 -0.05 -16.99 1.27
CA VAL A 70 1.32 -16.65 0.83
C VAL A 70 2.25 -16.17 1.97
N PRO A 71 2.17 -16.69 3.22
CA PRO A 71 3.03 -16.24 4.32
C PRO A 71 4.51 -16.51 4.03
N HIS A 72 4.82 -17.61 3.33
CA HIS A 72 6.16 -18.00 2.90
C HIS A 72 6.80 -17.04 1.87
N ARG A 73 6.04 -16.08 1.34
CA ARG A 73 6.50 -15.05 0.41
C ARG A 73 6.72 -13.70 1.11
N GLY A 74 6.36 -13.60 2.39
CA GLY A 74 6.68 -12.46 3.25
C GLY A 74 8.01 -12.63 3.93
N GLY A 75 8.62 -11.54 4.38
CA GLY A 75 9.75 -11.56 5.32
C GLY A 75 9.21 -11.39 6.75
N MET A 76 9.83 -12.10 7.69
CA MET A 76 9.52 -11.98 9.10
C MET A 76 10.82 -12.04 9.91
N GLY A 77 10.99 -11.13 10.85
CA GLY A 77 12.10 -11.14 11.79
C GLY A 77 12.03 -12.34 12.74
N ALA A 78 13.13 -12.64 13.39
CA ALA A 78 13.21 -13.72 14.40
C ALA A 78 12.26 -13.49 15.59
N ASP A 79 11.87 -12.27 15.85
CA ASP A 79 10.91 -11.84 16.88
C ASP A 79 9.45 -11.91 16.42
N GLY A 80 9.19 -12.29 15.17
CA GLY A 80 7.86 -12.36 14.57
C GLY A 80 7.39 -11.06 13.91
N THR A 81 8.18 -9.98 13.93
CA THR A 81 7.84 -8.73 13.26
C THR A 81 7.85 -8.94 11.74
N GLY A 82 6.76 -8.54 11.06
CA GLY A 82 6.69 -8.59 9.61
C GLY A 82 7.61 -7.56 8.95
N ASP A 83 8.17 -7.90 7.79
CA ASP A 83 8.98 -6.96 6.99
C ASP A 83 8.15 -5.82 6.43
N GLY A 84 6.88 -6.05 6.22
CA GLY A 84 5.93 -5.08 5.69
C GLY A 84 4.99 -5.71 4.67
N ALA A 85 3.73 -5.35 4.77
CA ALA A 85 2.68 -5.77 3.84
C ALA A 85 1.62 -4.68 3.71
N GLY A 86 0.82 -4.79 2.65
CA GLY A 86 -0.25 -3.84 2.44
C GLY A 86 -1.08 -4.12 1.19
N ILE A 87 -2.10 -3.31 1.03
CA ILE A 87 -3.00 -3.33 -0.12
C ILE A 87 -3.17 -1.93 -0.70
N CYS A 88 -3.38 -1.88 -2.01
CA CYS A 88 -3.94 -0.72 -2.68
C CYS A 88 -5.33 -1.10 -3.19
N VAL A 89 -6.35 -0.39 -2.75
CA VAL A 89 -7.76 -0.76 -2.93
C VAL A 89 -8.56 0.43 -3.43
N ASP A 90 -9.60 0.18 -4.24
CA ASP A 90 -10.54 1.21 -4.68
C ASP A 90 -11.15 1.96 -3.48
N LEU A 91 -11.39 3.26 -3.64
CA LEU A 91 -12.20 4.04 -2.70
C LEU A 91 -13.65 3.56 -2.76
N SER A 92 -14.23 3.20 -1.62
CA SER A 92 -15.63 2.81 -1.50
C SER A 92 -16.53 4.02 -1.31
N PRO A 93 -17.34 4.45 -2.30
CA PRO A 93 -18.23 5.59 -2.10
C PRO A 93 -19.21 5.39 -0.94
N LYS A 94 -19.77 4.19 -0.81
CA LYS A 94 -20.69 3.83 0.26
C LYS A 94 -20.07 4.00 1.65
N PHE A 95 -18.87 3.44 1.83
CA PHE A 95 -18.13 3.53 3.09
C PHE A 95 -17.75 4.97 3.41
N PHE A 96 -17.16 5.69 2.44
CA PHE A 96 -16.70 7.06 2.66
C PHE A 96 -17.85 8.05 2.86
N SER A 97 -19.00 7.87 2.18
CA SER A 97 -20.22 8.66 2.48
C SER A 97 -20.61 8.52 3.93
N ARG A 98 -20.71 7.28 4.43
CA ARG A 98 -21.13 7.03 5.81
C ARG A 98 -20.18 7.61 6.86
N ILE A 99 -18.85 7.45 6.68
CA ILE A 99 -17.88 7.90 7.68
C ILE A 99 -17.62 9.41 7.65
N SER A 100 -17.88 10.07 6.52
CA SER A 100 -17.78 11.54 6.41
C SER A 100 -19.08 12.25 6.79
N GLY A 101 -20.20 11.55 6.79
CA GLY A 101 -21.53 12.14 6.93
C GLY A 101 -21.98 12.91 5.69
N GLU A 102 -21.30 12.71 4.55
CA GLU A 102 -21.61 13.34 3.27
C GLU A 102 -22.31 12.32 2.36
N ASP A 103 -23.62 12.48 2.18
CA ASP A 103 -24.41 11.55 1.39
C ASP A 103 -24.09 11.70 -0.12
N GLY A 104 -24.08 10.56 -0.82
CA GLY A 104 -24.03 10.55 -2.29
C GLY A 104 -22.64 10.76 -2.90
N LEU A 105 -21.58 10.49 -2.17
CA LEU A 105 -20.25 10.47 -2.78
C LEU A 105 -20.19 9.47 -3.94
N GLU A 106 -19.66 9.92 -5.07
CA GLU A 106 -19.50 9.11 -6.26
C GLU A 106 -18.02 8.77 -6.52
N PHE A 107 -17.77 7.58 -7.05
CA PHE A 107 -16.40 7.15 -7.39
C PHE A 107 -15.71 8.12 -8.37
N GLY A 108 -14.56 8.63 -7.99
CA GLY A 108 -13.79 9.60 -8.76
C GLY A 108 -14.25 11.06 -8.55
N LYS A 109 -15.26 11.33 -7.73
CA LYS A 109 -15.76 12.67 -7.42
C LYS A 109 -15.31 13.20 -6.05
N PHE A 110 -14.67 12.39 -5.26
CA PHE A 110 -13.98 12.74 -4.03
C PHE A 110 -12.59 12.15 -4.04
N ALA A 111 -11.74 12.56 -3.11
CA ALA A 111 -10.42 11.99 -2.97
C ALA A 111 -10.08 11.68 -1.51
N VAL A 112 -9.14 10.77 -1.31
CA VAL A 112 -8.66 10.35 0.01
C VAL A 112 -7.15 10.45 0.05
N GLY A 113 -6.63 11.11 1.09
CA GLY A 113 -5.21 11.16 1.41
C GLY A 113 -4.91 10.39 2.69
N ASN A 114 -3.98 9.46 2.63
CA ASN A 114 -3.44 8.73 3.79
C ASN A 114 -2.01 9.18 4.06
N PHE A 115 -1.69 9.47 5.32
CA PHE A 115 -0.41 10.02 5.73
C PHE A 115 0.11 9.36 7.01
N PHE A 116 1.41 9.13 7.07
CA PHE A 116 2.13 9.03 8.34
C PHE A 116 2.59 10.43 8.73
N LEU A 117 2.28 10.86 9.95
CA LEU A 117 2.72 12.15 10.48
C LEU A 117 4.18 12.08 10.96
N PRO A 118 4.85 13.24 11.17
CA PRO A 118 6.23 13.26 11.66
C PRO A 118 6.41 12.43 12.94
N ALA A 119 7.59 11.85 13.09
CA ALA A 119 7.96 11.13 14.33
C ALA A 119 7.95 12.06 15.54
N ASN A 120 8.32 13.33 15.37
CA ASN A 120 8.17 14.36 16.38
C ASN A 120 6.73 14.85 16.44
N THR A 121 6.02 14.53 17.51
CA THR A 121 4.61 14.90 17.71
C THR A 121 4.35 16.41 17.75
N ASP A 122 5.34 17.21 18.17
CA ASP A 122 5.22 18.67 18.17
C ASP A 122 5.06 19.23 16.76
N MET A 123 5.49 18.47 15.73
CA MET A 123 5.39 18.83 14.33
C MET A 123 4.09 18.38 13.65
N HIS A 124 3.22 17.64 14.36
CA HIS A 124 1.95 17.19 13.80
C HIS A 124 1.09 18.36 13.31
N GLY A 125 0.99 19.44 14.12
CA GLY A 125 0.25 20.65 13.72
C GLY A 125 0.79 21.29 12.44
N THR A 126 2.11 21.29 12.26
CA THR A 126 2.78 21.78 11.05
C THR A 126 2.44 20.93 9.85
N ALA A 127 2.55 19.59 9.97
CA ALA A 127 2.22 18.66 8.90
C ALA A 127 0.73 18.76 8.49
N ILE A 128 -0.18 18.82 9.44
CA ILE A 128 -1.62 19.03 9.21
C ILE A 128 -1.86 20.36 8.49
N SER A 129 -1.15 21.43 8.89
CA SER A 129 -1.25 22.72 8.22
C SER A 129 -0.78 22.69 6.78
N ILE A 130 0.28 21.93 6.48
CA ILE A 130 0.79 21.73 5.10
C ILE A 130 -0.29 21.04 4.26
N ILE A 131 -0.85 19.91 4.74
CA ILE A 131 -1.91 19.18 4.02
C ILE A 131 -3.09 20.11 3.74
N ASN A 132 -3.61 20.78 4.77
CA ASN A 132 -4.78 21.63 4.63
C ASN A 132 -4.53 22.88 3.75
N LYS A 133 -3.30 23.41 3.71
CA LYS A 133 -2.93 24.51 2.80
C LYS A 133 -2.88 24.03 1.35
N ALA A 134 -2.28 22.89 1.10
CA ALA A 134 -2.22 22.30 -0.24
C ALA A 134 -3.63 22.01 -0.78
N LEU A 135 -4.52 21.43 0.03
CA LEU A 135 -5.91 21.21 -0.37
C LEU A 135 -6.62 22.51 -0.77
N ARG A 136 -6.52 23.55 0.07
CA ARG A 136 -7.13 24.86 -0.23
C ARG A 136 -6.52 25.55 -1.44
N HIS A 137 -5.23 25.36 -1.70
CA HIS A 137 -4.55 25.91 -2.87
C HIS A 137 -5.13 25.43 -4.20
N TYR A 138 -5.69 24.20 -4.19
CA TYR A 138 -6.34 23.60 -5.35
C TYR A 138 -7.87 23.62 -5.28
N ASP A 139 -8.45 24.47 -4.43
CA ASP A 139 -9.90 24.65 -4.25
C ASP A 139 -10.60 23.33 -3.85
N PHE A 140 -10.04 22.67 -2.82
CA PHE A 140 -10.64 21.50 -2.17
C PHE A 140 -10.89 21.77 -0.69
N HIS A 141 -12.01 21.25 -0.18
CA HIS A 141 -12.31 21.27 1.24
C HIS A 141 -12.39 19.89 1.84
N VAL A 142 -12.03 19.79 3.10
CA VAL A 142 -12.02 18.55 3.87
C VAL A 142 -13.41 18.28 4.43
N ILE A 143 -13.98 17.12 4.12
CA ILE A 143 -15.26 16.65 4.67
C ILE A 143 -15.07 15.66 5.84
N SER A 144 -13.91 15.03 5.95
CA SER A 144 -13.57 14.18 7.10
C SER A 144 -12.06 14.14 7.31
N GLN A 145 -11.64 14.22 8.56
CA GLN A 145 -10.26 13.99 8.99
C GLN A 145 -10.28 13.05 10.19
N ARG A 146 -9.53 11.95 10.10
CA ARG A 146 -9.51 10.94 11.16
C ARG A 146 -8.18 10.20 11.22
N ARG A 147 -7.95 9.51 12.32
CA ARG A 147 -6.98 8.43 12.39
C ARG A 147 -7.66 7.16 11.88
N VAL A 148 -6.98 6.42 11.00
CA VAL A 148 -7.50 5.13 10.50
C VAL A 148 -7.60 4.17 11.68
N PRO A 149 -8.78 3.60 11.95
CA PRO A 149 -8.97 2.71 13.09
C PRO A 149 -8.28 1.37 12.84
N VAL A 150 -7.57 0.89 13.86
CA VAL A 150 -6.79 -0.34 13.77
C VAL A 150 -7.05 -1.26 14.96
N ASN A 151 -6.97 -2.56 14.72
CA ASN A 151 -7.03 -3.61 15.74
C ASN A 151 -5.63 -4.10 16.09
N LYS A 152 -5.02 -3.55 17.13
CA LYS A 152 -3.70 -3.99 17.59
C LYS A 152 -3.69 -5.43 18.11
N GLY A 153 -4.83 -5.97 18.53
CA GLY A 153 -4.97 -7.36 18.96
C GLY A 153 -4.87 -8.38 17.84
N ALA A 154 -4.88 -7.93 16.57
CA ALA A 154 -4.64 -8.79 15.40
C ALA A 154 -3.15 -8.99 15.09
N LEU A 155 -2.27 -8.26 15.78
CA LEU A 155 -0.82 -8.29 15.57
C LEU A 155 -0.13 -9.24 16.53
N LEU A 156 1.03 -9.74 16.13
CA LEU A 156 1.98 -10.32 17.08
C LEU A 156 2.58 -9.20 17.95
N ASP A 157 2.90 -9.52 19.20
CA ASP A 157 3.38 -8.54 20.20
C ASP A 157 4.56 -7.69 19.69
N ALA A 158 5.51 -8.32 19.00
CA ALA A 158 6.66 -7.64 18.42
C ALA A 158 6.27 -6.63 17.32
N SER A 159 5.19 -6.90 16.57
CA SER A 159 4.72 -6.02 15.49
C SER A 159 4.02 -4.76 16.00
N ILE A 160 3.51 -4.75 17.25
CA ILE A 160 2.72 -3.63 17.77
C ILE A 160 3.53 -2.33 17.81
N GLY A 161 4.78 -2.42 18.30
CA GLY A 161 5.66 -1.26 18.44
C GLY A 161 6.21 -0.70 17.13
N ALA A 162 6.17 -1.50 16.07
CA ALA A 162 6.69 -1.12 14.75
C ALA A 162 5.67 -0.35 13.89
N GLN A 163 4.41 -0.27 14.32
CA GLN A 163 3.37 0.38 13.51
C GLN A 163 3.37 1.89 13.69
N LEU A 164 3.16 2.61 12.58
CA LEU A 164 2.87 4.03 12.56
C LEU A 164 1.36 4.26 12.46
N ASP A 165 0.89 5.31 13.15
CA ASP A 165 -0.50 5.73 13.04
C ASP A 165 -0.75 6.36 11.67
N MET A 166 -1.73 5.84 10.95
CA MET A 166 -2.15 6.39 9.68
C MET A 166 -3.27 7.41 9.89
N HIS A 167 -3.05 8.60 9.39
CA HIS A 167 -4.02 9.69 9.39
C HIS A 167 -4.62 9.85 8.00
N GLN A 168 -5.93 10.07 7.93
CA GLN A 168 -6.70 10.09 6.70
C GLN A 168 -7.50 11.38 6.56
N TRP A 169 -7.47 11.95 5.36
CA TRP A 169 -8.32 13.06 4.92
C TRP A 169 -9.22 12.60 3.79
N VAL A 170 -10.51 12.90 3.92
CA VAL A 170 -11.49 12.77 2.83
C VAL A 170 -11.86 14.19 2.41
N PHE A 171 -11.78 14.48 1.13
CA PHE A 171 -11.99 15.83 0.62
C PHE A 171 -12.64 15.82 -0.76
N VAL A 172 -13.34 16.90 -1.05
CA VAL A 172 -14.09 17.10 -2.30
C VAL A 172 -13.71 18.44 -2.91
N PRO A 173 -13.82 18.63 -4.24
CA PRO A 173 -13.60 19.91 -4.87
C PRO A 173 -14.69 20.93 -4.49
N ASP A 174 -14.33 22.20 -4.42
CA ASP A 174 -15.28 23.29 -4.23
C ASP A 174 -16.16 23.52 -5.48
N ASP A 175 -15.62 23.18 -6.66
CA ASP A 175 -16.36 23.17 -7.94
C ASP A 175 -16.95 21.76 -8.21
N GLU A 176 -18.25 21.61 -8.00
CA GLU A 176 -19.00 20.37 -8.29
C GLU A 176 -18.94 19.96 -9.77
N GLY A 177 -18.63 20.91 -10.68
CA GLY A 177 -18.50 20.67 -12.11
C GLY A 177 -17.21 19.95 -12.51
N MET A 178 -16.25 19.79 -11.61
CA MET A 178 -15.00 19.09 -11.93
C MET A 178 -15.25 17.64 -12.36
N THR A 179 -14.61 17.27 -13.46
CA THR A 179 -14.63 15.88 -13.95
C THR A 179 -13.73 14.99 -13.09
N ALA A 180 -14.01 13.69 -13.03
CA ALA A 180 -13.17 12.72 -12.31
C ALA A 180 -11.68 12.76 -12.74
N LYS A 181 -11.40 13.10 -14.01
CA LYS A 181 -10.03 13.27 -14.50
C LYS A 181 -9.35 14.52 -13.93
N GLN A 182 -10.09 15.62 -13.82
CA GLN A 182 -9.57 16.87 -13.24
C GLN A 182 -9.28 16.70 -11.75
N ILE A 183 -10.20 16.02 -11.02
CA ILE A 183 -10.00 15.70 -9.60
C ILE A 183 -8.78 14.80 -9.39
N ASP A 184 -8.60 13.79 -10.23
CA ASP A 184 -7.45 12.88 -10.15
C ASP A 184 -6.13 13.62 -10.43
N GLN A 185 -6.12 14.53 -11.40
CA GLN A 185 -4.95 15.37 -11.69
C GLN A 185 -4.65 16.33 -10.54
N ALA A 186 -5.68 17.00 -9.99
CA ALA A 186 -5.51 17.89 -8.84
C ALA A 186 -5.01 17.14 -7.61
N ALA A 187 -5.57 15.95 -7.34
CA ALA A 187 -5.10 15.08 -6.26
C ALA A 187 -3.61 14.73 -6.41
N TYR A 188 -3.14 14.51 -7.63
CA TYR A 188 -1.72 14.29 -7.90
C TYR A 188 -0.87 15.55 -7.69
N ASP A 189 -1.34 16.70 -8.12
CA ASP A 189 -0.62 17.98 -7.96
C ASP A 189 -0.54 18.38 -6.46
N ILE A 190 -1.61 18.19 -5.71
CA ILE A 190 -1.66 18.35 -4.24
C ILE A 190 -0.63 17.44 -3.57
N LEU A 191 -0.57 16.17 -3.98
CA LEU A 191 0.40 15.23 -3.45
C LEU A 191 1.83 15.71 -3.65
N LEU A 192 2.16 16.19 -4.85
CA LEU A 192 3.49 16.71 -5.17
C LEU A 192 3.87 17.92 -4.32
N GLU A 193 2.92 18.84 -4.08
CA GLU A 193 3.14 19.99 -3.21
C GLU A 193 3.41 19.58 -1.76
N ILE A 194 2.63 18.60 -1.24
CA ILE A 194 2.85 18.06 0.11
C ILE A 194 4.21 17.36 0.21
N GLU A 195 4.58 16.54 -0.79
CA GLU A 195 5.87 15.84 -0.82
C GLU A 195 7.04 16.84 -0.82
N GLU A 196 6.92 17.93 -1.55
CA GLU A 196 7.92 19.00 -1.56
C GLU A 196 8.19 19.52 -0.15
N GLN A 197 7.16 19.81 0.60
CA GLN A 197 7.28 20.27 1.98
C GLN A 197 7.78 19.16 2.93
N ALA A 198 7.27 17.95 2.77
CA ALA A 198 7.60 16.82 3.66
C ALA A 198 9.06 16.40 3.56
N PHE A 199 9.63 16.42 2.34
CA PHE A 199 10.95 15.83 2.09
C PHE A 199 12.10 16.85 2.07
N THR A 200 11.81 18.14 2.10
CA THR A 200 12.84 19.20 2.14
C THR A 200 13.09 19.75 3.55
N ARG A 201 12.27 19.37 4.53
CA ARG A 201 12.32 19.91 5.89
C ARG A 201 12.68 18.80 6.89
N GLU A 202 13.89 18.90 7.44
CA GLU A 202 14.42 17.90 8.40
C GLU A 202 13.54 17.74 9.64
N GLU A 203 12.91 18.83 10.12
CA GLU A 203 12.01 18.82 11.28
C GLU A 203 10.74 18.00 11.05
N LEU A 204 10.40 17.69 9.78
CA LEU A 204 9.28 16.83 9.38
C LEU A 204 9.67 15.38 9.15
N ALA A 205 10.80 14.93 9.66
CA ALA A 205 11.26 13.55 9.50
C ALA A 205 10.15 12.56 9.91
N GLY A 206 9.85 11.60 9.03
CA GLY A 206 8.76 10.64 9.17
C GLY A 206 7.42 11.09 8.59
N PHE A 207 7.25 12.35 8.21
CA PHE A 207 6.07 12.79 7.46
C PHE A 207 6.09 12.18 6.05
N TYR A 208 5.13 11.32 5.79
CA TYR A 208 5.08 10.55 4.55
C TYR A 208 3.67 10.45 4.00
N PRO A 209 3.40 11.00 2.80
CA PRO A 209 2.17 10.77 2.07
C PRO A 209 2.12 9.32 1.56
N VAL A 210 1.33 8.48 2.19
CA VAL A 210 1.17 7.06 1.83
C VAL A 210 0.45 6.92 0.49
N SER A 211 -0.68 7.63 0.36
CA SER A 211 -1.45 7.74 -0.88
C SER A 211 -2.30 9.00 -0.86
N LEU A 212 -2.59 9.55 -2.03
CA LEU A 212 -3.56 10.62 -2.24
C LEU A 212 -4.13 10.46 -3.65
N SER A 213 -5.41 10.13 -3.76
CA SER A 213 -6.04 9.79 -5.04
C SER A 213 -7.57 9.91 -4.95
N SER A 214 -8.21 10.13 -6.10
CA SER A 214 -9.67 10.05 -6.26
C SER A 214 -10.17 8.64 -6.58
N LYS A 215 -9.29 7.66 -6.68
CA LYS A 215 -9.66 6.30 -7.11
C LYS A 215 -9.28 5.23 -6.11
N THR A 216 -8.10 5.32 -5.52
CA THR A 216 -7.54 4.26 -4.67
C THR A 216 -6.93 4.83 -3.41
N GLN A 217 -6.83 3.99 -2.38
CA GLN A 217 -6.00 4.25 -1.22
C GLN A 217 -5.04 3.09 -0.96
N VAL A 218 -3.94 3.39 -0.30
CA VAL A 218 -2.99 2.40 0.21
C VAL A 218 -3.14 2.28 1.71
N LEU A 219 -3.32 1.04 2.17
CA LEU A 219 -3.27 0.65 3.57
C LEU A 219 -2.10 -0.31 3.74
N LYS A 220 -1.09 0.09 4.50
CA LYS A 220 0.15 -0.67 4.66
C LYS A 220 0.80 -0.40 6.02
N GLY A 221 1.68 -1.30 6.42
CA GLY A 221 2.45 -1.17 7.65
C GLY A 221 3.58 -2.18 7.69
N GLN A 222 4.32 -2.19 8.79
CA GLN A 222 5.30 -3.23 9.06
C GLN A 222 4.58 -4.49 9.59
N LEU A 223 3.81 -5.11 8.72
CA LEU A 223 2.87 -6.18 8.98
C LEU A 223 3.33 -7.48 8.33
N ASN A 224 2.92 -8.59 8.89
CA ASN A 224 2.85 -9.86 8.17
C ASN A 224 1.66 -9.86 7.20
N SER A 225 1.71 -10.70 6.16
CA SER A 225 0.67 -10.70 5.12
C SER A 225 -0.74 -10.95 5.69
N TRP A 226 -0.87 -11.89 6.61
CA TRP A 226 -2.14 -12.27 7.24
C TRP A 226 -2.70 -11.23 8.22
N GLU A 227 -1.87 -10.28 8.68
CA GLU A 227 -2.26 -9.23 9.62
C GLU A 227 -2.97 -8.05 8.93
N VAL A 228 -2.78 -7.85 7.62
CA VAL A 228 -3.24 -6.65 6.90
C VAL A 228 -4.74 -6.41 7.07
N VAL A 229 -5.58 -7.37 6.68
CA VAL A 229 -7.04 -7.19 6.75
C VAL A 229 -7.57 -7.19 8.18
N PRO A 230 -7.14 -8.08 9.10
CA PRO A 230 -7.56 -8.02 10.49
C PRO A 230 -7.10 -6.76 11.25
N TYR A 231 -5.98 -6.14 10.83
CA TYR A 231 -5.43 -4.95 11.46
C TYR A 231 -6.22 -3.68 11.11
N PHE A 232 -6.52 -3.45 9.83
CA PHE A 232 -7.28 -2.28 9.39
C PHE A 232 -8.79 -2.52 9.53
N LEU A 233 -9.40 -1.94 10.56
CA LEU A 233 -10.83 -2.16 10.85
C LEU A 233 -11.77 -1.71 9.72
N ASP A 234 -11.37 -0.70 8.95
CA ASP A 234 -12.12 -0.26 7.77
C ASP A 234 -12.34 -1.39 6.76
N LEU A 235 -11.36 -2.29 6.61
CA LEU A 235 -11.45 -3.42 5.67
C LEU A 235 -12.40 -4.52 6.14
N GLN A 236 -12.77 -4.52 7.42
CA GLN A 236 -13.72 -5.47 8.00
C GLN A 236 -15.16 -4.95 7.94
N ASP A 237 -15.32 -3.68 7.56
CA ASP A 237 -16.64 -3.05 7.46
C ASP A 237 -17.36 -3.53 6.18
N PRO A 238 -18.57 -4.11 6.28
CA PRO A 238 -19.30 -4.63 5.12
C PRO A 238 -19.68 -3.55 4.10
N ASP A 239 -19.69 -2.27 4.50
CA ASP A 239 -19.90 -1.16 3.58
C ASP A 239 -18.64 -0.79 2.79
N TYR A 240 -17.47 -1.33 3.18
CA TYR A 240 -16.26 -1.14 2.38
C TYR A 240 -16.28 -2.09 1.18
N GLU A 241 -16.78 -1.60 0.08
CA GLU A 241 -16.89 -2.31 -1.19
C GLU A 241 -15.81 -1.85 -2.16
N ALA A 242 -15.25 -2.75 -2.96
CA ALA A 242 -14.25 -2.45 -3.99
C ALA A 242 -14.52 -3.28 -5.26
N ARG A 243 -13.97 -2.85 -6.40
CA ARG A 243 -13.99 -3.59 -7.67
C ARG A 243 -12.65 -4.21 -7.96
N SER A 244 -11.59 -3.56 -7.47
CA SER A 244 -10.21 -3.90 -7.76
C SER A 244 -9.33 -3.58 -6.57
N LEU A 245 -8.35 -4.41 -6.37
CA LEU A 245 -7.27 -4.19 -5.44
C LEU A 245 -6.03 -4.96 -5.86
N PHE A 246 -4.87 -4.51 -5.41
CA PHE A 246 -3.65 -5.28 -5.46
C PHE A 246 -2.95 -5.25 -4.10
N PHE A 247 -2.14 -6.28 -3.83
CA PHE A 247 -1.45 -6.45 -2.56
C PHE A 247 0.01 -6.81 -2.75
N HIS A 248 0.78 -6.58 -1.71
CA HIS A 248 2.17 -6.99 -1.61
C HIS A 248 2.48 -7.49 -0.21
N THR A 249 3.28 -8.56 -0.09
CA THR A 249 3.53 -9.28 1.16
C THR A 249 4.92 -9.06 1.75
N ARG A 250 5.73 -8.17 1.16
CA ARG A 250 7.08 -7.90 1.62
C ARG A 250 7.51 -6.48 1.32
N PHE A 251 8.42 -5.97 2.15
CA PHE A 251 9.00 -4.65 1.99
C PHE A 251 10.11 -4.62 0.93
N SER A 252 11.23 -5.25 1.21
CA SER A 252 12.43 -5.29 0.36
C SER A 252 13.33 -6.43 0.82
N THR A 253 14.14 -6.95 -0.10
CA THR A 253 15.10 -8.02 0.20
C THR A 253 16.43 -7.50 0.76
N ASN A 254 16.76 -6.22 0.55
CA ASN A 254 18.12 -5.69 0.73
C ASN A 254 18.21 -4.38 1.54
N THR A 255 17.11 -3.94 2.18
CA THR A 255 17.09 -2.70 2.97
C THR A 255 16.33 -2.91 4.26
N ASP A 256 16.66 -2.13 5.30
CA ASP A 256 15.94 -2.16 6.57
C ASP A 256 14.47 -1.84 6.39
N SER A 257 13.61 -2.63 7.02
CA SER A 257 12.16 -2.46 6.95
C SER A 257 11.72 -1.16 7.61
N GLN A 258 10.89 -0.40 6.89
CA GLN A 258 10.28 0.82 7.39
C GLN A 258 8.82 0.89 6.92
N PRO A 259 7.85 1.24 7.79
CA PRO A 259 6.44 1.26 7.41
C PRO A 259 6.13 2.13 6.18
N ALA A 260 6.81 3.27 6.05
CA ALA A 260 6.64 4.17 4.91
C ALA A 260 7.08 3.56 3.58
N MET A 261 8.08 2.68 3.62
CA MET A 261 8.66 2.04 2.45
C MET A 261 8.01 0.70 2.10
N ALA A 262 7.16 0.14 2.97
CA ALA A 262 6.40 -1.08 2.68
C ALA A 262 5.60 -0.93 1.38
N GLN A 263 5.51 -2.01 0.61
CA GLN A 263 4.67 -2.04 -0.58
C GLN A 263 3.23 -2.49 -0.22
N PRO A 264 2.23 -2.17 -1.05
CA PRO A 264 2.34 -1.51 -2.35
C PRO A 264 2.60 0.01 -2.24
N PHE A 265 3.16 0.57 -3.31
CA PHE A 265 3.16 2.00 -3.53
C PHE A 265 1.83 2.43 -4.18
N ARG A 266 1.58 3.73 -4.31
CA ARG A 266 0.30 4.32 -4.75
C ARG A 266 -0.31 3.70 -6.01
N GLN A 267 0.52 3.34 -6.98
CA GLN A 267 0.09 2.82 -8.28
C GLN A 267 0.89 1.58 -8.70
N MET A 268 1.75 1.07 -7.85
CA MET A 268 2.67 0.01 -8.23
C MET A 268 2.96 -0.95 -7.08
N ALA A 269 3.01 -2.22 -7.41
CA ALA A 269 3.67 -3.25 -6.64
C ALA A 269 4.51 -4.09 -7.62
N HIS A 270 5.67 -4.51 -7.20
CA HIS A 270 6.52 -5.36 -8.04
C HIS A 270 7.23 -6.42 -7.22
N ASN A 271 7.53 -7.52 -7.89
CA ASN A 271 8.30 -8.62 -7.34
C ASN A 271 9.68 -8.62 -8.02
N GLY A 272 10.73 -8.28 -7.28
CA GLY A 272 12.09 -8.21 -7.79
C GLY A 272 12.81 -6.90 -7.48
N GLU A 273 14.02 -6.74 -7.98
CA GLU A 273 14.87 -5.57 -7.79
C GLU A 273 14.64 -4.52 -8.89
N LEU A 274 14.67 -3.24 -8.51
CA LEU A 274 14.65 -2.12 -9.45
C LEU A 274 16.11 -1.68 -9.75
N ASN A 275 16.75 -2.39 -10.64
CA ASN A 275 18.17 -2.16 -10.98
C ASN A 275 18.41 -0.91 -11.84
N THR A 276 17.38 -0.12 -12.17
CA THR A 276 17.46 1.05 -13.04
C THR A 276 17.19 2.37 -12.35
N ASP A 277 17.28 2.42 -11.02
CA ASP A 277 16.97 3.61 -10.23
C ASP A 277 17.71 4.86 -10.72
N LYS A 278 19.03 4.78 -10.97
CA LYS A 278 19.83 5.91 -11.46
C LYS A 278 19.30 6.44 -12.81
N LYS A 279 18.93 5.55 -13.74
CA LYS A 279 18.39 5.95 -15.05
C LYS A 279 17.02 6.62 -14.89
N ASN A 280 16.16 6.07 -14.04
CA ASN A 280 14.83 6.62 -13.77
C ASN A 280 14.93 8.00 -13.13
N ARG A 281 15.82 8.19 -12.15
CA ARG A 281 16.10 9.50 -11.53
C ARG A 281 16.61 10.53 -12.52
N LEU A 282 17.50 10.14 -13.43
CA LEU A 282 18.00 11.03 -14.48
C LEU A 282 16.91 11.43 -15.48
N SER A 283 16.03 10.49 -15.83
CA SER A 283 14.87 10.76 -16.69
C SER A 283 13.86 11.70 -16.02
N GLU A 284 13.58 11.47 -14.75
CA GLU A 284 12.73 12.36 -13.96
C GLU A 284 13.34 13.76 -13.85
N ALA A 285 14.65 13.84 -13.61
CA ALA A 285 15.38 15.10 -13.59
C ALA A 285 15.24 15.87 -14.90
N ALA A 286 15.34 15.19 -16.03
CA ALA A 286 15.14 15.79 -17.33
C ALA A 286 13.72 16.30 -17.53
N ILE A 287 12.71 15.50 -17.16
CA ILE A 287 11.29 15.88 -17.25
C ILE A 287 10.96 17.07 -16.34
N ALA A 288 11.48 17.07 -15.11
CA ALA A 288 11.25 18.16 -14.17
C ALA A 288 11.84 19.48 -14.68
N ARG A 289 13.04 19.44 -15.27
CA ARG A 289 13.67 20.62 -15.91
C ARG A 289 12.81 21.18 -17.05
N THR A 290 12.25 20.32 -17.90
CA THR A 290 11.37 20.74 -19.00
C THR A 290 10.07 21.36 -18.52
N LYS A 291 9.58 20.96 -17.33
CA LYS A 291 8.35 21.44 -16.71
C LYS A 291 8.60 22.56 -15.68
N ASN A 292 9.83 23.02 -15.56
CA ASN A 292 10.27 24.04 -14.57
C ASN A 292 9.88 23.69 -13.12
N ARG A 293 9.95 22.41 -12.77
CA ARG A 293 9.65 21.84 -11.44
C ARG A 293 10.93 21.43 -10.72
N SER A 294 10.98 21.59 -9.42
CA SER A 294 12.03 21.04 -8.58
C SER A 294 11.91 19.53 -8.50
N ILE A 295 13.07 18.83 -8.53
CA ILE A 295 13.09 17.41 -8.27
C ILE A 295 13.32 17.22 -6.80
N ILE A 296 12.34 16.62 -6.13
CA ILE A 296 12.48 16.26 -4.74
C ILE A 296 12.39 14.76 -4.69
N SER A 297 13.55 14.12 -4.65
CA SER A 297 13.67 12.71 -4.35
C SER A 297 14.32 12.60 -2.98
N PRO A 298 13.63 12.12 -1.96
CA PRO A 298 14.27 11.85 -0.68
C PRO A 298 15.38 10.84 -0.92
N LEU A 299 16.58 11.14 -0.38
CA LEU A 299 17.71 10.20 -0.37
C LEU A 299 17.24 8.92 0.33
N GLY A 300 17.09 7.84 -0.43
CA GLY A 300 16.65 6.52 0.07
C GLY A 300 15.21 6.15 -0.17
N SER A 301 14.33 7.02 -0.65
CA SER A 301 12.97 6.62 -1.03
C SER A 301 12.91 6.29 -2.53
N LEU A 302 12.50 5.07 -2.83
CA LEU A 302 12.04 4.66 -4.16
C LEU A 302 10.67 5.32 -4.43
N THR A 303 10.66 6.63 -4.60
CA THR A 303 9.48 7.28 -5.16
C THR A 303 9.59 7.15 -6.66
N LEU A 304 9.18 6.00 -7.19
CA LEU A 304 8.89 5.87 -8.61
C LEU A 304 7.70 6.78 -8.91
N ARG A 305 7.99 7.91 -9.51
CA ARG A 305 6.98 8.73 -10.18
C ARG A 305 6.82 8.13 -11.57
N VAL A 306 5.70 7.49 -11.82
CA VAL A 306 5.25 7.07 -13.15
C VAL A 306 4.43 8.19 -13.76
#